data_c378a0e68600def31d3722216e8b3225
#
_entry.id   c378a0e68600def31d3722216e8b3225
#
_cell.length_a   1.000
_cell.length_b   1.000
_cell.length_c   1.000
_cell.angle_alpha   90.00
_cell.angle_beta   90.00
_cell.angle_gamma   90.00
#
_symmetry.space_group_name_H-M   'P 1'
#
loop_
_entity.id
_entity.type
_entity.pdbx_description
1 polymer ?
#
loop_
_entity_poly.entity_id
_entity_poly.type
_entity_poly.pdbx_seq_one_letter_code
_entity_poly.pdbx_strand_id
1 'polypeptide(L)'
;MKPKNLNLLKIKKILLKKGYIIKKNSSLINLKPFKSFNYTILASVILIFSFGIMPSVIKLSSKLLSSPLTVENNSKLNFEKVLDGKNLELNNKKEESDKLKVTDLFLDIFEFEGVPDNTVRFSASTLEEIYKDNGFNLNEIRNKKIVKPVKIDLLPKEIKQIENTKKRKNLFIQIVLPLILEENTRIKVERKKLFAVLNKNNNSDSEIKWLKSKFKQYGVVNRDLTTLKIRMDEIPVSLAIAQAAKETGWGTSRFALEGNALFGQWTFSGEGIKPKGADIGDTHKVMKFKVLQASVRAYQRNLNTHSSYREFRKMRAIQRDNQGNLNSLELVNYLDKYAETGLEYTKILKKIIEQNNLTDFDDAELLPSSKKMKKII
;
A
#
# COMPACT_ATOMS: atom_id res chain seq x y z
N MET A 1 37.87 -25.38 44.75
CA MET A 1 37.60 -24.88 43.40
C MET A 1 37.07 -23.46 43.44
N LYS A 2 37.81 -22.47 42.94
CA LYS A 2 37.39 -21.06 42.93
C LYS A 2 36.42 -20.86 41.77
N PRO A 3 35.29 -20.12 41.91
CA PRO A 3 34.37 -19.83 40.83
C PRO A 3 35.05 -18.94 39.80
N LYS A 4 34.95 -19.30 38.52
CA LYS A 4 35.43 -18.50 37.38
C LYS A 4 34.68 -17.19 37.31
N ASN A 5 35.39 -16.08 37.48
CA ASN A 5 34.88 -14.73 37.29
C ASN A 5 34.34 -14.59 35.85
N LEU A 6 33.03 -14.64 35.69
CA LEU A 6 32.39 -14.32 34.41
C LEU A 6 32.60 -12.82 34.15
N ASN A 7 33.26 -12.49 33.06
CA ASN A 7 33.69 -11.14 32.74
C ASN A 7 32.44 -10.23 32.52
N LEU A 8 32.10 -9.42 33.51
CA LEU A 8 30.97 -8.47 33.56
C LEU A 8 30.90 -7.59 32.29
N LEU A 9 32.04 -7.28 31.70
CA LEU A 9 32.13 -6.56 30.42
C LEU A 9 31.53 -7.33 29.24
N LYS A 10 31.66 -8.66 29.21
CA LYS A 10 31.06 -9.50 28.16
C LYS A 10 29.54 -9.56 28.29
N ILE A 11 29.02 -9.66 29.51
CA ILE A 11 27.57 -9.64 29.79
C ILE A 11 26.97 -8.29 29.41
N LYS A 12 27.65 -7.18 29.77
CA LYS A 12 27.20 -5.83 29.43
C LYS A 12 27.14 -5.61 27.92
N LYS A 13 28.11 -6.12 27.15
CA LYS A 13 28.10 -6.07 25.68
C LYS A 13 26.98 -6.87 25.04
N ILE A 14 26.62 -8.02 25.61
CA ILE A 14 25.52 -8.88 25.13
C ILE A 14 24.16 -8.22 25.42
N LEU A 15 23.99 -7.60 26.57
CA LEU A 15 22.75 -6.91 26.94
C LEU A 15 22.53 -5.66 26.11
N LEU A 16 23.56 -4.86 25.84
CA LEU A 16 23.49 -3.72 24.94
C LEU A 16 23.14 -4.12 23.49
N LYS A 17 23.68 -5.25 23.02
CA LYS A 17 23.38 -5.77 21.69
C LYS A 17 21.94 -6.29 21.54
N LYS A 18 21.25 -6.58 22.68
CA LYS A 18 19.84 -6.98 22.76
C LYS A 18 18.89 -5.81 23.09
N GLY A 19 19.37 -4.55 23.07
CA GLY A 19 18.53 -3.37 23.25
C GLY A 19 18.18 -3.01 24.70
N TYR A 20 18.87 -3.60 25.70
CA TYR A 20 18.66 -3.22 27.08
C TYR A 20 19.44 -1.95 27.48
N ILE A 21 18.73 -0.94 27.98
CA ILE A 21 19.35 0.30 28.47
C ILE A 21 19.87 0.07 29.89
N ILE A 22 21.20 0.14 30.09
CA ILE A 22 21.81 0.01 31.40
C ILE A 22 22.01 1.41 31.98
N LYS A 23 21.18 1.81 32.96
CA LYS A 23 21.36 3.06 33.72
C LYS A 23 22.66 3.05 34.54
N LYS A 24 23.38 4.16 34.53
CA LYS A 24 24.75 4.32 35.05
C LYS A 24 24.87 4.26 36.59
N ASN A 25 23.80 4.25 37.34
CA ASN A 25 23.79 4.20 38.82
C ASN A 25 22.68 3.24 39.30
N SER A 26 23.02 1.97 39.46
CA SER A 26 22.29 1.08 40.37
C SER A 26 23.28 0.24 41.13
N SER A 27 23.40 0.52 42.41
CA SER A 27 23.92 -0.38 43.41
C SER A 27 23.27 -1.76 43.28
N LEU A 28 24.04 -2.81 43.47
CA LEU A 28 23.68 -4.20 43.44
C LEU A 28 22.23 -4.50 43.85
N ILE A 29 21.45 -5.00 42.93
CA ILE A 29 20.12 -5.50 43.22
C ILE A 29 20.28 -6.77 44.07
N ASN A 30 19.91 -6.66 45.33
CA ASN A 30 19.70 -7.81 46.23
C ASN A 30 18.48 -8.57 45.75
N LEU A 31 18.71 -9.57 44.90
CA LEU A 31 17.69 -10.56 44.56
C LEU A 31 17.45 -11.44 45.79
N LYS A 32 16.40 -11.14 46.56
CA LYS A 32 15.88 -12.10 47.54
C LYS A 32 15.43 -13.33 46.79
N PRO A 33 15.82 -14.56 47.20
CA PRO A 33 15.38 -15.77 46.53
C PRO A 33 13.87 -15.91 46.68
N PHE A 34 13.17 -15.95 45.58
CA PHE A 34 11.75 -16.33 45.51
C PHE A 34 11.66 -17.77 46.07
N LYS A 35 10.78 -18.01 47.05
CA LYS A 35 10.59 -19.32 47.64
C LYS A 35 10.26 -20.34 46.56
N SER A 36 10.99 -21.45 46.55
CA SER A 36 10.94 -22.57 45.61
C SER A 36 9.51 -23.10 45.29
N PHE A 37 8.59 -22.94 46.25
CA PHE A 37 7.19 -23.34 46.15
C PHE A 37 6.41 -22.65 45.02
N ASN A 38 6.69 -21.38 44.71
CA ASN A 38 5.98 -20.64 43.64
C ASN A 38 6.42 -21.08 42.24
N TYR A 39 7.66 -21.57 42.07
CA TYR A 39 8.14 -22.06 40.78
C TYR A 39 7.55 -23.38 40.39
N THR A 40 7.30 -24.28 41.37
CA THR A 40 6.64 -25.57 41.11
C THR A 40 5.19 -25.41 40.70
N ILE A 41 4.45 -24.47 41.30
CA ILE A 41 3.07 -24.15 40.91
C ILE A 41 3.05 -23.54 39.51
N LEU A 42 3.93 -22.58 39.20
CA LEU A 42 4.00 -21.94 37.88
C LEU A 42 4.39 -22.95 36.79
N ALA A 43 5.37 -23.83 37.07
CA ALA A 43 5.76 -24.92 36.16
C ALA A 43 4.62 -25.92 35.92
N SER A 44 3.86 -26.28 36.96
CA SER A 44 2.70 -27.17 36.84
C SER A 44 1.57 -26.53 35.99
N VAL A 45 1.29 -25.25 36.19
CA VAL A 45 0.28 -24.53 35.40
C VAL A 45 0.70 -24.45 33.91
N ILE A 46 1.99 -24.16 33.65
CA ILE A 46 2.51 -24.14 32.28
C ILE A 46 2.44 -25.53 31.62
N LEU A 47 2.75 -26.60 32.37
CA LEU A 47 2.65 -27.97 31.88
C LEU A 47 1.20 -28.40 31.58
N ILE A 48 0.26 -28.09 32.47
CA ILE A 48 -1.18 -28.34 32.25
C ILE A 48 -1.68 -27.58 31.04
N PHE A 49 -1.28 -26.31 30.89
CA PHE A 49 -1.66 -25.49 29.73
C PHE A 49 -1.06 -26.02 28.42
N SER A 50 0.22 -26.46 28.44
CA SER A 50 0.91 -26.93 27.26
C SER A 50 0.44 -28.33 26.80
N PHE A 51 0.12 -29.23 27.72
CA PHE A 51 -0.24 -30.61 27.40
C PHE A 51 -1.74 -30.88 27.50
N GLY A 52 -2.48 -30.17 28.34
CA GLY A 52 -3.92 -30.39 28.55
C GLY A 52 -4.80 -29.49 27.66
N ILE A 53 -4.59 -28.19 27.65
CA ILE A 53 -5.48 -27.23 27.02
C ILE A 53 -4.99 -26.82 25.62
N MET A 54 -3.69 -26.62 25.44
CA MET A 54 -3.13 -26.14 24.17
C MET A 54 -3.41 -27.08 22.96
N PRO A 55 -3.33 -28.40 23.08
CA PRO A 55 -3.69 -29.30 21.97
C PRO A 55 -5.16 -29.15 21.53
N SER A 56 -6.05 -28.92 22.48
CA SER A 56 -7.49 -28.73 22.19
C SER A 56 -7.76 -27.37 21.55
N VAL A 57 -7.06 -26.31 21.96
CA VAL A 57 -7.13 -24.98 21.36
C VAL A 57 -6.52 -24.97 19.96
N ILE A 58 -5.39 -25.68 19.77
CA ILE A 58 -4.78 -25.83 18.43
C ILE A 58 -5.71 -26.62 17.51
N LYS A 59 -6.37 -27.66 18.01
CA LYS A 59 -7.34 -28.47 17.25
C LYS A 59 -8.60 -27.67 16.91
N LEU A 60 -9.05 -26.79 17.80
CA LEU A 60 -10.19 -25.90 17.58
C LEU A 60 -9.82 -24.76 16.61
N SER A 61 -8.62 -24.17 16.76
CA SER A 61 -8.14 -23.11 15.86
C SER A 61 -7.78 -23.67 14.48
N SER A 62 -7.25 -24.89 14.38
CA SER A 62 -7.02 -25.55 13.10
C SER A 62 -8.35 -25.93 12.42
N LYS A 63 -9.39 -26.26 13.19
CA LYS A 63 -10.74 -26.54 12.66
C LYS A 63 -11.46 -25.26 12.25
N LEU A 64 -11.19 -24.11 12.91
CA LEU A 64 -11.67 -22.78 12.50
C LEU A 64 -10.87 -22.21 11.33
N LEU A 65 -9.57 -22.55 11.21
CA LEU A 65 -8.70 -22.17 10.09
C LEU A 65 -8.81 -23.15 8.91
N SER A 66 -9.27 -24.38 9.13
CA SER A 66 -9.51 -25.41 8.11
C SER A 66 -10.98 -25.53 7.69
N SER A 67 -11.88 -24.73 8.23
CA SER A 67 -13.11 -24.46 7.46
C SER A 67 -12.62 -23.80 6.18
N PRO A 68 -12.71 -24.48 5.01
CA PRO A 68 -12.49 -23.77 3.79
C PRO A 68 -13.49 -22.64 3.81
N LEU A 69 -12.99 -21.39 3.74
CA LEU A 69 -13.77 -20.36 3.09
C LEU A 69 -14.17 -21.03 1.78
N THR A 70 -15.38 -21.48 1.69
CA THR A 70 -16.01 -21.86 0.43
C THR A 70 -16.21 -20.56 -0.35
N VAL A 71 -15.08 -19.96 -0.73
CA VAL A 71 -15.00 -19.25 -1.98
C VAL A 71 -15.20 -20.38 -2.98
N GLU A 72 -16.45 -20.50 -3.42
CA GLU A 72 -16.89 -21.51 -4.37
C GLU A 72 -15.79 -21.79 -5.39
N ASN A 73 -15.44 -23.05 -5.55
CA ASN A 73 -14.53 -23.58 -6.57
C ASN A 73 -14.96 -23.24 -8.01
N ASN A 74 -16.01 -22.44 -8.17
CA ASN A 74 -16.54 -21.92 -9.42
C ASN A 74 -15.55 -21.01 -10.16
N SER A 75 -14.55 -20.41 -9.49
CA SER A 75 -13.63 -19.50 -10.19
C SER A 75 -12.56 -20.20 -11.03
N LYS A 76 -12.10 -21.39 -10.63
CA LYS A 76 -11.18 -22.23 -11.43
C LYS A 76 -11.93 -22.90 -12.60
N LEU A 77 -13.14 -23.43 -12.33
CA LEU A 77 -13.97 -24.06 -13.33
C LEU A 77 -14.36 -23.10 -14.46
N ASN A 78 -14.69 -21.84 -14.11
CA ASN A 78 -15.07 -20.84 -15.10
C ASN A 78 -13.91 -20.38 -15.98
N PHE A 79 -12.67 -20.38 -15.45
CA PHE A 79 -11.50 -19.98 -16.24
C PHE A 79 -11.11 -21.07 -17.26
N GLU A 80 -11.12 -22.34 -16.86
CA GLU A 80 -10.91 -23.47 -17.77
C GLU A 80 -12.00 -23.49 -18.86
N LYS A 81 -13.29 -23.33 -18.49
CA LYS A 81 -14.39 -23.21 -19.49
C LYS A 81 -14.22 -22.04 -20.44
N VAL A 82 -13.71 -20.90 -19.98
CA VAL A 82 -13.44 -19.72 -20.82
C VAL A 82 -12.30 -20.00 -21.82
N LEU A 83 -11.36 -20.89 -21.47
CA LEU A 83 -10.26 -21.28 -22.35
C LEU A 83 -10.61 -22.50 -23.22
N ASP A 84 -11.39 -23.47 -22.70
CA ASP A 84 -11.77 -24.69 -23.41
C ASP A 84 -12.89 -24.50 -24.44
N GLY A 85 -13.64 -23.40 -24.38
CA GLY A 85 -14.70 -23.08 -25.35
C GLY A 85 -14.24 -22.80 -26.80
N LYS A 86 -12.93 -22.73 -27.03
CA LYS A 86 -12.32 -22.75 -28.38
C LYS A 86 -11.14 -23.70 -28.33
N ASN A 87 -11.18 -24.75 -29.17
CA ASN A 87 -10.01 -25.55 -29.54
C ASN A 87 -8.90 -24.63 -30.08
N LEU A 88 -8.18 -23.99 -29.17
CA LEU A 88 -6.87 -23.45 -29.43
C LEU A 88 -5.93 -24.65 -29.27
N GLU A 89 -5.63 -25.32 -30.41
CA GLU A 89 -4.45 -26.14 -30.52
C GLU A 89 -3.27 -25.29 -30.00
N LEU A 90 -2.97 -25.49 -28.72
CA LEU A 90 -1.71 -25.08 -28.15
C LEU A 90 -0.65 -25.98 -28.76
N ASN A 91 -0.14 -25.58 -29.93
CA ASN A 91 1.11 -26.09 -30.44
C ASN A 91 2.11 -26.05 -29.28
N ASN A 92 2.56 -27.23 -28.86
CA ASN A 92 3.63 -27.49 -27.90
C ASN A 92 4.99 -26.96 -28.44
N LYS A 93 5.09 -25.67 -28.70
CA LYS A 93 6.36 -24.94 -28.61
C LYS A 93 6.58 -24.69 -27.18
N LYS A 94 7.68 -25.23 -26.57
CA LYS A 94 8.23 -24.85 -25.30
C LYS A 94 8.11 -23.32 -25.16
N GLU A 95 7.01 -22.86 -24.51
CA GLU A 95 6.93 -21.49 -24.06
C GLU A 95 8.04 -21.36 -23.02
N GLU A 96 9.11 -20.71 -23.42
CA GLU A 96 10.07 -20.08 -22.53
C GLU A 96 9.26 -19.48 -21.39
N SER A 97 9.46 -19.97 -20.16
CA SER A 97 8.71 -19.52 -18.99
C SER A 97 8.73 -18.00 -18.98
N ASP A 98 7.59 -17.38 -19.25
CA ASP A 98 7.40 -15.93 -19.30
C ASP A 98 7.79 -15.38 -17.91
N LYS A 99 9.09 -15.20 -17.69
CA LYS A 99 9.61 -14.50 -16.51
C LYS A 99 9.05 -13.09 -16.60
N LEU A 100 8.10 -12.80 -15.73
CA LEU A 100 7.47 -11.49 -15.63
C LEU A 100 8.59 -10.44 -15.53
N LYS A 101 8.76 -9.64 -16.56
CA LYS A 101 9.73 -8.53 -16.54
C LYS A 101 9.17 -7.46 -15.61
N VAL A 102 10.00 -6.86 -14.77
CA VAL A 102 9.60 -5.74 -13.89
C VAL A 102 8.91 -4.63 -14.72
N THR A 103 9.33 -4.45 -15.98
CA THR A 103 8.70 -3.54 -16.94
C THR A 103 7.23 -3.83 -17.18
N ASP A 104 6.78 -5.09 -17.13
CA ASP A 104 5.38 -5.45 -17.36
C ASP A 104 4.44 -4.92 -16.26
N LEU A 105 4.95 -4.78 -15.03
CA LEU A 105 4.20 -4.21 -13.90
C LEU A 105 4.01 -2.69 -14.02
N PHE A 106 4.85 -2.01 -14.79
CA PHE A 106 4.88 -0.55 -14.88
C PHE A 106 4.51 -0.02 -16.27
N LEU A 107 4.08 -0.89 -17.20
CA LEU A 107 3.73 -0.49 -18.57
C LEU A 107 2.74 0.69 -18.63
N ASP A 108 1.74 0.71 -17.75
CA ASP A 108 0.75 1.78 -17.70
C ASP A 108 1.26 3.06 -17.00
N ILE A 109 2.41 3.01 -16.36
CA ILE A 109 3.10 4.18 -15.80
C ILE A 109 3.89 4.88 -16.89
N PHE A 110 4.48 4.13 -17.82
CA PHE A 110 5.17 4.67 -19.00
C PHE A 110 4.24 5.41 -19.97
N GLU A 111 2.90 5.23 -19.87
CA GLU A 111 1.93 6.07 -20.60
C GLU A 111 2.13 7.58 -20.32
N PHE A 112 2.71 7.93 -19.17
CA PHE A 112 3.03 9.31 -18.80
C PHE A 112 4.38 9.83 -19.36
N GLU A 113 5.20 8.98 -19.98
CA GLU A 113 6.46 9.42 -20.58
C GLU A 113 6.26 10.34 -21.78
N GLY A 114 5.11 10.22 -22.47
CA GLY A 114 4.69 11.12 -23.55
C GLY A 114 4.22 12.50 -23.10
N VAL A 115 4.16 12.78 -21.80
CA VAL A 115 3.83 14.11 -21.29
C VAL A 115 4.96 15.08 -21.64
N PRO A 116 4.66 16.25 -22.26
CA PRO A 116 5.67 17.22 -22.63
C PRO A 116 6.51 17.69 -21.44
N ASP A 117 7.80 17.91 -21.64
CA ASP A 117 8.71 18.38 -20.59
C ASP A 117 8.40 19.83 -20.14
N ASN A 118 7.64 20.58 -20.95
CA ASN A 118 7.18 21.93 -20.66
C ASN A 118 5.86 21.99 -19.88
N THR A 119 5.52 20.93 -19.14
CA THR A 119 4.33 20.92 -18.26
C THR A 119 4.34 22.13 -17.32
N VAL A 120 3.24 22.88 -17.32
CA VAL A 120 3.12 24.13 -16.55
C VAL A 120 3.05 23.82 -15.05
N ARG A 121 3.91 24.49 -14.29
CA ARG A 121 3.88 24.50 -12.83
C ARG A 121 3.21 25.75 -12.33
N PHE A 122 2.05 25.64 -11.72
CA PHE A 122 1.34 26.76 -11.11
C PHE A 122 1.99 27.17 -9.79
N SER A 123 1.89 28.46 -9.45
CA SER A 123 2.25 28.94 -8.11
C SER A 123 1.19 28.50 -7.07
N ALA A 124 1.55 28.54 -5.79
CA ALA A 124 0.60 28.22 -4.72
C ALA A 124 -0.61 29.17 -4.71
N SER A 125 -0.38 30.48 -4.95
CA SER A 125 -1.45 31.47 -5.05
C SER A 125 -2.39 31.22 -6.22
N THR A 126 -1.86 30.93 -7.40
CA THR A 126 -2.66 30.60 -8.58
C THR A 126 -3.52 29.35 -8.34
N LEU A 127 -2.99 28.33 -7.65
CA LEU A 127 -3.78 27.13 -7.31
C LEU A 127 -4.90 27.44 -6.33
N GLU A 128 -4.66 28.28 -5.34
CA GLU A 128 -5.69 28.72 -4.40
C GLU A 128 -6.85 29.45 -5.13
N GLU A 129 -6.52 30.32 -6.08
CA GLU A 129 -7.52 31.00 -6.95
C GLU A 129 -8.30 29.97 -7.78
N ILE A 130 -7.60 29.07 -8.50
CA ILE A 130 -8.23 28.00 -9.30
C ILE A 130 -9.18 27.17 -8.44
N TYR A 131 -8.78 26.76 -7.23
CA TYR A 131 -9.63 25.97 -6.34
C TYR A 131 -10.83 26.78 -5.84
N LYS A 132 -10.64 28.06 -5.50
CA LYS A 132 -11.72 28.97 -5.09
C LYS A 132 -12.75 29.16 -6.20
N ASP A 133 -12.29 29.48 -7.42
CA ASP A 133 -13.16 29.74 -8.58
C ASP A 133 -13.94 28.49 -9.00
N ASN A 134 -13.33 27.33 -8.84
CA ASN A 134 -14.00 26.05 -9.09
C ASN A 134 -14.84 25.56 -7.89
N GLY A 135 -14.91 26.31 -6.79
CA GLY A 135 -15.61 25.87 -5.57
C GLY A 135 -15.04 24.58 -5.01
N PHE A 136 -13.72 24.38 -5.11
CA PHE A 136 -13.04 23.20 -4.58
C PHE A 136 -12.72 23.41 -3.10
N ASN A 137 -13.70 23.13 -2.24
CA ASN A 137 -13.61 23.35 -0.81
C ASN A 137 -13.60 22.01 -0.07
N LEU A 138 -12.57 21.76 0.76
CA LEU A 138 -12.43 20.51 1.48
C LEU A 138 -13.58 20.24 2.46
N ASN A 139 -14.15 21.28 3.11
CA ASN A 139 -15.28 21.10 4.02
C ASN A 139 -16.54 20.69 3.25
N GLU A 140 -16.77 21.27 2.09
CA GLU A 140 -17.88 20.84 1.22
C GLU A 140 -17.69 19.41 0.72
N ILE A 141 -16.47 19.05 0.34
CA ILE A 141 -16.14 17.68 -0.10
C ILE A 141 -16.39 16.68 1.03
N ARG A 142 -16.02 17.02 2.27
CA ARG A 142 -16.29 16.17 3.45
C ARG A 142 -17.78 15.90 3.64
N ASN A 143 -18.61 16.89 3.39
CA ASN A 143 -20.07 16.80 3.57
C ASN A 143 -20.76 16.15 2.36
N LYS A 144 -20.42 16.60 1.14
CA LYS A 144 -21.11 16.19 -0.10
C LYS A 144 -20.51 14.91 -0.71
N LYS A 145 -19.29 14.51 -0.31
CA LYS A 145 -18.54 13.37 -0.87
C LYS A 145 -18.26 13.48 -2.39
N ILE A 146 -18.32 14.67 -2.94
CA ILE A 146 -18.15 14.93 -4.39
C ILE A 146 -16.92 15.80 -4.63
N VAL A 147 -16.03 15.33 -5.49
CA VAL A 147 -14.78 16.01 -5.86
C VAL A 147 -14.82 16.40 -7.33
N LYS A 148 -14.58 17.67 -7.63
CA LYS A 148 -14.43 18.14 -9.01
C LYS A 148 -13.09 17.67 -9.60
N PRO A 149 -13.00 17.36 -10.91
CA PRO A 149 -11.78 16.81 -11.54
C PRO A 149 -10.77 17.92 -11.86
N VAL A 150 -10.36 18.70 -10.86
CA VAL A 150 -9.28 19.68 -10.99
C VAL A 150 -7.96 18.98 -10.75
N LYS A 151 -7.20 18.72 -11.81
CA LYS A 151 -5.93 18.00 -11.75
C LYS A 151 -4.75 18.95 -11.86
N ILE A 152 -3.77 18.69 -11.03
CA ILE A 152 -2.49 19.40 -11.01
C ILE A 152 -1.38 18.38 -11.26
N ASP A 153 -0.56 18.63 -12.28
CA ASP A 153 0.50 17.72 -12.69
C ASP A 153 1.78 17.83 -11.84
N LEU A 154 2.03 19.03 -11.28
CA LEU A 154 3.26 19.34 -10.54
C LEU A 154 2.93 20.11 -9.25
N LEU A 155 3.61 19.78 -8.14
CA LEU A 155 3.49 20.56 -6.90
C LEU A 155 4.04 21.99 -7.08
N PRO A 156 3.39 23.03 -6.51
CA PRO A 156 3.97 24.37 -6.48
C PRO A 156 5.27 24.37 -5.66
N LYS A 157 6.31 25.06 -6.17
CA LYS A 157 7.60 25.11 -5.43
C LYS A 157 7.47 25.86 -4.11
N GLU A 158 6.57 26.82 -4.05
CA GLU A 158 6.28 27.68 -2.92
C GLU A 158 5.58 26.96 -1.77
N ILE A 159 5.08 25.75 -1.96
CA ILE A 159 4.40 24.97 -0.90
C ILE A 159 5.27 24.84 0.36
N LYS A 160 6.59 24.77 0.20
CA LYS A 160 7.55 24.72 1.32
C LYS A 160 7.67 26.03 2.10
N GLN A 161 7.27 27.16 1.49
CA GLN A 161 7.34 28.52 2.06
C GLN A 161 6.05 28.90 2.79
N ILE A 162 4.98 28.09 2.67
CA ILE A 162 3.73 28.34 3.37
C ILE A 162 3.93 28.05 4.85
N GLU A 163 4.09 29.08 5.68
CA GLU A 163 4.31 28.97 7.12
C GLU A 163 3.09 28.37 7.85
N ASN A 164 1.89 28.81 7.48
CA ASN A 164 0.67 28.30 8.06
C ASN A 164 0.48 26.81 7.71
N THR A 165 0.72 25.96 8.70
CA THR A 165 0.66 24.51 8.55
C THR A 165 -0.70 24.00 8.07
N LYS A 166 -1.82 24.58 8.56
CA LYS A 166 -3.17 24.22 8.14
C LYS A 166 -3.39 24.56 6.67
N LYS A 167 -2.97 25.74 6.24
CA LYS A 167 -3.06 26.18 4.85
C LYS A 167 -2.25 25.25 3.93
N ARG A 168 -1.00 24.94 4.30
CA ARG A 168 -0.13 24.02 3.54
C ARG A 168 -0.73 22.62 3.43
N LYS A 169 -1.24 22.04 4.53
CA LYS A 169 -1.90 20.73 4.52
C LYS A 169 -3.14 20.73 3.63
N ASN A 170 -3.97 21.75 3.72
CA ASN A 170 -5.18 21.87 2.89
C ASN A 170 -4.83 21.91 1.41
N LEU A 171 -3.85 22.74 1.01
CA LEU A 171 -3.39 22.81 -0.37
C LEU A 171 -2.85 21.46 -0.86
N PHE A 172 -2.05 20.78 -0.04
CA PHE A 172 -1.54 19.44 -0.36
C PHE A 172 -2.67 18.44 -0.57
N ILE A 173 -3.67 18.40 0.33
CA ILE A 173 -4.84 17.52 0.19
C ILE A 173 -5.62 17.85 -1.07
N GLN A 174 -5.86 19.13 -1.36
CA GLN A 174 -6.56 19.55 -2.58
C GLN A 174 -5.86 19.08 -3.86
N ILE A 175 -4.52 19.04 -3.87
CA ILE A 175 -3.74 18.56 -5.02
C ILE A 175 -3.80 17.03 -5.13
N VAL A 176 -3.61 16.31 -4.02
CA VAL A 176 -3.41 14.85 -4.04
C VAL A 176 -4.73 14.08 -4.12
N LEU A 177 -5.80 14.58 -3.50
CA LEU A 177 -7.11 13.92 -3.43
C LEU A 177 -7.69 13.56 -4.81
N PRO A 178 -7.79 14.47 -5.79
CA PRO A 178 -8.34 14.12 -7.12
C PRO A 178 -7.48 13.06 -7.84
N LEU A 179 -6.17 13.07 -7.65
CA LEU A 179 -5.25 12.11 -8.27
C LEU A 179 -5.47 10.69 -7.73
N ILE A 180 -5.65 10.56 -6.41
CA ILE A 180 -5.93 9.27 -5.76
C ILE A 180 -7.29 8.75 -6.21
N LEU A 181 -8.31 9.61 -6.19
CA LEU A 181 -9.67 9.24 -6.61
C LEU A 181 -9.74 8.82 -8.07
N GLU A 182 -8.95 9.42 -8.95
CA GLU A 182 -8.90 9.02 -10.36
C GLU A 182 -8.34 7.60 -10.52
N GLU A 183 -7.24 7.28 -9.83
CA GLU A 183 -6.68 5.93 -9.90
C GLU A 183 -7.61 4.90 -9.25
N ASN A 184 -8.24 5.24 -8.12
CA ASN A 184 -9.25 4.38 -7.51
C ASN A 184 -10.45 4.16 -8.43
N THR A 185 -10.96 5.21 -9.09
CA THR A 185 -12.05 5.10 -10.07
C THR A 185 -11.65 4.20 -11.25
N ARG A 186 -10.42 4.35 -11.76
CA ARG A 186 -9.89 3.47 -12.81
C ARG A 186 -9.88 2.00 -12.36
N ILE A 187 -9.38 1.73 -11.16
CA ILE A 187 -9.33 0.36 -10.61
C ILE A 187 -10.74 -0.19 -10.38
N LYS A 188 -11.67 0.62 -9.85
CA LYS A 188 -13.10 0.23 -9.68
C LYS A 188 -13.73 -0.19 -11.01
N VAL A 189 -13.52 0.61 -12.07
CA VAL A 189 -14.04 0.29 -13.42
C VAL A 189 -13.43 -1.00 -13.96
N GLU A 190 -12.11 -1.15 -13.83
CA GLU A 190 -11.42 -2.37 -14.24
C GLU A 190 -11.88 -3.61 -13.45
N ARG A 191 -12.07 -3.46 -12.13
CA ARG A 191 -12.58 -4.52 -11.27
C ARG A 191 -14.02 -4.91 -11.63
N LYS A 192 -14.89 -3.93 -11.89
CA LYS A 192 -16.25 -4.18 -12.39
C LYS A 192 -16.23 -4.94 -13.73
N LYS A 193 -15.34 -4.55 -14.65
CA LYS A 193 -15.14 -5.28 -15.91
C LYS A 193 -14.61 -6.70 -15.66
N LEU A 194 -13.69 -6.90 -14.71
CA LEU A 194 -13.20 -8.24 -14.36
C LEU A 194 -14.36 -9.16 -13.96
N PHE A 195 -15.21 -8.73 -13.04
CA PHE A 195 -16.37 -9.54 -12.63
C PHE A 195 -17.35 -9.78 -13.77
N ALA A 196 -17.58 -8.77 -14.63
CA ALA A 196 -18.45 -8.95 -15.80
C ALA A 196 -17.88 -10.01 -16.78
N VAL A 197 -16.56 -10.02 -17.01
CA VAL A 197 -15.88 -11.03 -17.84
C VAL A 197 -15.97 -12.42 -17.20
N LEU A 198 -15.78 -12.52 -15.88
CA LEU A 198 -15.80 -13.80 -15.17
C LEU A 198 -17.19 -14.42 -15.06
N ASN A 199 -18.24 -13.62 -15.11
CA ASN A 199 -19.64 -14.09 -15.02
C ASN A 199 -20.22 -14.51 -16.39
N LYS A 200 -19.46 -14.38 -17.47
CA LYS A 200 -19.90 -14.82 -18.81
C LYS A 200 -19.56 -16.29 -19.04
N ASN A 201 -20.45 -16.99 -19.74
CA ASN A 201 -20.19 -18.35 -20.22
C ASN A 201 -19.18 -18.35 -21.39
N ASN A 202 -19.26 -17.33 -22.27
CA ASN A 202 -18.36 -17.16 -23.42
C ASN A 202 -17.80 -15.74 -23.44
N ASN A 203 -16.49 -15.63 -23.51
CA ASN A 203 -15.79 -14.35 -23.61
C ASN A 203 -15.25 -14.14 -25.03
N SER A 204 -15.29 -12.89 -25.50
CA SER A 204 -14.69 -12.51 -26.77
C SER A 204 -13.15 -12.54 -26.71
N ASP A 205 -12.48 -12.64 -27.87
CA ASP A 205 -11.02 -12.61 -27.95
C ASP A 205 -10.44 -11.32 -27.34
N SER A 206 -11.14 -10.21 -27.48
CA SER A 206 -10.76 -8.93 -26.87
C SER A 206 -10.81 -8.97 -25.35
N GLU A 207 -11.81 -9.65 -24.75
CA GLU A 207 -11.92 -9.83 -23.30
C GLU A 207 -10.84 -10.77 -22.76
N ILE A 208 -10.55 -11.86 -23.49
CA ILE A 208 -9.48 -12.80 -23.16
C ILE A 208 -8.10 -12.08 -23.24
N LYS A 209 -7.86 -11.29 -24.28
CA LYS A 209 -6.64 -10.49 -24.43
C LYS A 209 -6.50 -9.46 -23.30
N TRP A 210 -7.61 -8.79 -22.95
CA TRP A 210 -7.65 -7.85 -21.85
C TRP A 210 -7.34 -8.55 -20.51
N LEU A 211 -7.93 -9.71 -20.23
CA LEU A 211 -7.67 -10.48 -19.01
C LEU A 211 -6.20 -10.91 -18.92
N LYS A 212 -5.61 -11.40 -20.04
CA LYS A 212 -4.18 -11.72 -20.11
C LYS A 212 -3.30 -10.50 -19.79
N SER A 213 -3.65 -9.31 -20.30
CA SER A 213 -2.93 -8.08 -19.98
C SER A 213 -3.03 -7.71 -18.50
N LYS A 214 -4.19 -7.96 -17.84
CA LYS A 214 -4.36 -7.71 -16.42
C LYS A 214 -3.55 -8.67 -15.54
N PHE A 215 -3.43 -9.93 -15.90
CA PHE A 215 -2.53 -10.85 -15.22
C PHE A 215 -1.08 -10.34 -15.22
N LYS A 216 -0.58 -9.88 -16.38
CA LYS A 216 0.75 -9.27 -16.49
C LYS A 216 0.86 -8.00 -15.63
N GLN A 217 -0.08 -7.08 -15.79
CA GLN A 217 -0.13 -5.80 -15.09
C GLN A 217 -0.16 -5.94 -13.56
N TYR A 218 -0.83 -6.97 -13.04
CA TYR A 218 -0.92 -7.24 -11.60
C TYR A 218 0.06 -8.32 -11.12
N GLY A 219 1.01 -8.76 -11.95
CA GLY A 219 2.07 -9.69 -11.57
C GLY A 219 1.58 -11.09 -11.22
N VAL A 220 0.51 -11.57 -11.86
CA VAL A 220 -0.08 -12.89 -11.60
C VAL A 220 0.42 -13.87 -12.67
N VAL A 221 1.57 -14.49 -12.41
CA VAL A 221 2.27 -15.38 -13.37
C VAL A 221 1.46 -16.64 -13.68
N ASN A 222 0.88 -17.24 -12.66
CA ASN A 222 0.11 -18.49 -12.74
C ASN A 222 -1.32 -18.32 -13.25
N ARG A 223 -1.70 -17.12 -13.68
CA ARG A 223 -3.05 -16.75 -14.13
C ARG A 223 -4.16 -17.07 -13.12
N ASP A 224 -3.83 -17.10 -11.81
CA ASP A 224 -4.79 -17.34 -10.74
C ASP A 224 -5.74 -16.15 -10.57
N LEU A 225 -7.03 -16.40 -10.83
CA LEU A 225 -8.10 -15.40 -10.75
C LEU A 225 -8.33 -14.89 -9.34
N THR A 226 -8.16 -15.74 -8.32
CA THR A 226 -8.31 -15.35 -6.92
C THR A 226 -7.26 -14.30 -6.55
N THR A 227 -5.99 -14.56 -6.92
CA THR A 227 -4.91 -13.59 -6.74
C THR A 227 -5.18 -12.30 -7.51
N LEU A 228 -5.69 -12.38 -8.75
CA LEU A 228 -6.01 -11.19 -9.54
C LEU A 228 -7.12 -10.35 -8.88
N LYS A 229 -8.21 -10.98 -8.41
CA LYS A 229 -9.30 -10.31 -7.66
C LYS A 229 -8.78 -9.59 -6.41
N ILE A 230 -7.88 -10.22 -5.65
CA ILE A 230 -7.29 -9.65 -4.43
C ILE A 230 -6.35 -8.49 -4.75
N ARG A 231 -5.59 -8.58 -5.86
CA ARG A 231 -4.63 -7.55 -6.27
C ARG A 231 -5.30 -6.35 -6.96
N MET A 232 -6.34 -6.58 -7.75
CA MET A 232 -7.06 -5.54 -8.48
C MET A 232 -8.11 -4.89 -7.59
N ASP A 233 -7.68 -4.09 -6.61
CA ASP A 233 -8.57 -3.35 -5.72
C ASP A 233 -7.99 -1.99 -5.34
N GLU A 234 -8.85 -1.06 -4.95
CA GLU A 234 -8.49 0.31 -4.59
C GLU A 234 -7.75 0.39 -3.25
N ILE A 235 -7.08 1.51 -3.04
CA ILE A 235 -6.46 1.87 -1.77
C ILE A 235 -7.32 2.94 -1.10
N PRO A 236 -7.68 2.83 0.21
CA PRO A 236 -8.42 3.88 0.90
C PRO A 236 -7.78 5.25 0.71
N VAL A 237 -8.61 6.25 0.46
CA VAL A 237 -8.15 7.60 0.12
C VAL A 237 -7.38 8.22 1.29
N SER A 238 -7.93 8.08 2.51
CA SER A 238 -7.30 8.58 3.73
C SER A 238 -5.91 7.98 3.96
N LEU A 239 -5.75 6.67 3.69
CA LEU A 239 -4.49 5.97 3.80
C LEU A 239 -3.47 6.50 2.79
N ALA A 240 -3.87 6.65 1.52
CA ALA A 240 -2.99 7.15 0.47
C ALA A 240 -2.56 8.61 0.72
N ILE A 241 -3.46 9.47 1.18
CA ILE A 241 -3.13 10.85 1.57
C ILE A 241 -2.15 10.85 2.75
N ALA A 242 -2.38 10.03 3.78
CA ALA A 242 -1.51 9.96 4.96
C ALA A 242 -0.09 9.49 4.60
N GLN A 243 0.06 8.49 3.74
CA GLN A 243 1.36 8.05 3.25
C GLN A 243 2.04 9.15 2.43
N ALA A 244 1.37 9.75 1.46
CA ALA A 244 1.92 10.86 0.68
C ALA A 244 2.36 12.03 1.59
N ALA A 245 1.57 12.37 2.60
CA ALA A 245 1.90 13.42 3.57
C ALA A 245 3.13 13.07 4.42
N LYS A 246 3.23 11.82 4.89
CA LYS A 246 4.37 11.33 5.69
C LYS A 246 5.65 11.31 4.88
N GLU A 247 5.62 10.74 3.66
CA GLU A 247 6.79 10.58 2.79
C GLU A 247 7.33 11.93 2.28
N THR A 248 6.46 12.92 2.10
CA THR A 248 6.83 14.21 1.50
C THR A 248 6.90 15.38 2.48
N GLY A 249 6.57 15.17 3.76
CA GLY A 249 6.39 16.29 4.71
C GLY A 249 5.32 17.27 4.22
N TRP A 250 4.17 16.75 3.74
CA TRP A 250 3.10 17.57 3.17
C TRP A 250 3.54 18.34 1.91
N GLY A 251 4.29 17.67 1.03
CA GLY A 251 4.73 18.21 -0.26
C GLY A 251 6.01 19.07 -0.21
N THR A 252 6.68 19.17 0.94
CA THR A 252 7.85 20.05 1.10
C THR A 252 9.17 19.39 0.73
N SER A 253 9.20 18.05 0.60
CA SER A 253 10.43 17.32 0.33
C SER A 253 10.99 17.61 -1.06
N ARG A 254 12.32 17.56 -1.18
CA ARG A 254 13.02 17.70 -2.48
C ARG A 254 12.54 16.68 -3.51
N PHE A 255 12.32 15.43 -3.08
CA PHE A 255 11.87 14.36 -3.99
C PHE A 255 10.47 14.63 -4.57
N ALA A 256 9.56 15.21 -3.77
CA ALA A 256 8.25 15.60 -4.23
C ALA A 256 8.31 16.80 -5.19
N LEU A 257 9.14 17.80 -4.91
CA LEU A 257 9.24 19.03 -5.69
C LEU A 257 10.02 18.88 -7.00
N GLU A 258 11.08 18.09 -7.01
CA GLU A 258 11.97 17.91 -8.16
C GLU A 258 11.66 16.64 -8.97
N GLY A 259 11.10 15.61 -8.30
CA GLY A 259 10.86 14.30 -8.89
C GLY A 259 9.41 13.88 -8.95
N ASN A 260 8.46 14.71 -8.51
CA ASN A 260 7.04 14.34 -8.41
C ASN A 260 6.80 13.03 -7.63
N ALA A 261 7.75 12.67 -6.75
CA ALA A 261 7.74 11.42 -5.98
C ALA A 261 6.96 11.61 -4.67
N LEU A 262 5.66 11.28 -4.69
CA LEU A 262 4.78 11.45 -3.54
C LEU A 262 4.94 10.34 -2.48
N PHE A 263 5.49 9.19 -2.84
CA PHE A 263 5.48 7.99 -1.99
C PHE A 263 6.86 7.36 -1.77
N GLY A 264 7.94 8.07 -2.10
CA GLY A 264 9.31 7.65 -1.80
C GLY A 264 9.76 6.32 -2.45
N GLN A 265 9.18 5.93 -3.58
CA GLN A 265 9.49 4.67 -4.23
C GLN A 265 10.93 4.64 -4.77
N TRP A 266 11.61 3.52 -4.55
CA TRP A 266 12.98 3.30 -5.01
C TRP A 266 13.04 2.71 -6.42
N THR A 267 14.11 3.05 -7.15
CA THR A 267 14.48 2.42 -8.40
C THR A 267 15.97 2.11 -8.42
N PHE A 268 16.33 0.98 -9.02
CA PHE A 268 17.72 0.58 -9.26
C PHE A 268 18.14 0.84 -10.72
N SER A 269 17.15 1.13 -11.58
CA SER A 269 17.35 1.41 -13.01
C SER A 269 16.47 2.59 -13.42
N GLY A 270 16.97 3.37 -14.39
CA GLY A 270 16.24 4.52 -14.92
C GLY A 270 16.48 5.84 -14.20
N GLU A 271 15.64 6.83 -14.49
CA GLU A 271 15.75 8.17 -13.91
C GLU A 271 15.35 8.18 -12.44
N GLY A 272 16.18 8.79 -11.60
CA GLY A 272 15.91 8.91 -10.18
C GLY A 272 16.79 9.98 -9.53
N ILE A 273 16.37 10.39 -8.35
CA ILE A 273 17.06 11.40 -7.53
C ILE A 273 17.80 10.67 -6.42
N LYS A 274 19.13 10.86 -6.35
CA LYS A 274 19.93 10.33 -5.25
C LYS A 274 19.59 11.07 -3.93
N PRO A 275 19.49 10.35 -2.79
CA PRO A 275 19.43 10.98 -1.48
C PRO A 275 20.67 11.85 -1.21
N LYS A 276 20.48 12.92 -0.42
CA LYS A 276 21.64 13.67 0.08
C LYS A 276 22.37 12.78 1.09
N GLY A 277 23.68 12.58 0.90
CA GLY A 277 24.50 11.72 1.76
C GLY A 277 24.47 10.23 1.37
N ALA A 278 23.96 9.88 0.19
CA ALA A 278 24.15 8.53 -0.35
C ALA A 278 25.64 8.28 -0.61
N ASP A 279 26.13 7.12 -0.20
CA ASP A 279 27.52 6.72 -0.41
C ASP A 279 27.86 6.62 -1.90
N ILE A 280 29.17 6.75 -2.24
CA ILE A 280 29.65 6.76 -3.64
C ILE A 280 29.26 5.47 -4.38
N GLY A 281 29.07 4.35 -3.66
CA GLY A 281 28.66 3.04 -4.20
C GLY A 281 27.15 2.79 -4.26
N ASP A 282 26.33 3.66 -3.69
CA ASP A 282 24.88 3.45 -3.66
C ASP A 282 24.25 3.60 -5.05
N THR A 283 23.64 2.54 -5.53
CA THR A 283 22.97 2.48 -6.84
C THR A 283 21.48 2.82 -6.78
N HIS A 284 20.88 2.79 -5.58
CA HIS A 284 19.47 3.05 -5.41
C HIS A 284 19.15 4.56 -5.45
N LYS A 285 18.06 4.89 -6.11
CA LYS A 285 17.58 6.26 -6.28
C LYS A 285 16.09 6.32 -5.96
N VAL A 286 15.59 7.46 -5.52
CA VAL A 286 14.13 7.70 -5.49
C VAL A 286 13.65 7.92 -6.91
N MET A 287 12.64 7.18 -7.32
CA MET A 287 12.07 7.22 -8.66
C MET A 287 11.54 8.63 -8.99
N LYS A 288 11.85 9.11 -10.19
CA LYS A 288 11.34 10.39 -10.71
C LYS A 288 10.19 10.14 -11.67
N PHE A 289 9.16 10.97 -11.59
CA PHE A 289 7.98 10.89 -12.44
C PHE A 289 7.78 12.19 -13.22
N LYS A 290 7.24 12.10 -14.44
CA LYS A 290 6.91 13.27 -15.26
C LYS A 290 5.80 14.11 -14.61
N VAL A 291 4.80 13.44 -14.02
CA VAL A 291 3.64 14.08 -13.37
C VAL A 291 3.31 13.35 -12.05
N LEU A 292 2.62 14.05 -11.14
CA LEU A 292 2.18 13.49 -9.85
C LEU A 292 1.29 12.26 -10.01
N GLN A 293 0.44 12.22 -11.04
CA GLN A 293 -0.46 11.09 -11.32
C GLN A 293 0.32 9.79 -11.53
N ALA A 294 1.48 9.83 -12.19
CA ALA A 294 2.33 8.66 -12.39
C ALA A 294 2.85 8.09 -11.06
N SER A 295 3.21 8.96 -10.11
CA SER A 295 3.62 8.55 -8.76
C SER A 295 2.47 7.87 -7.99
N VAL A 296 1.26 8.41 -8.08
CA VAL A 296 0.07 7.80 -7.45
C VAL A 296 -0.22 6.42 -8.06
N ARG A 297 -0.14 6.28 -9.38
CA ARG A 297 -0.33 5.01 -10.08
C ARG A 297 0.72 3.98 -9.67
N ALA A 298 1.98 4.38 -9.64
CA ALA A 298 3.08 3.52 -9.22
C ALA A 298 2.93 3.04 -7.76
N TYR A 299 2.52 3.94 -6.86
CA TYR A 299 2.25 3.60 -5.46
C TYR A 299 1.13 2.55 -5.33
N GLN A 300 -0.02 2.78 -5.97
CA GLN A 300 -1.12 1.81 -5.92
C GLN A 300 -0.73 0.47 -6.54
N ARG A 301 0.07 0.47 -7.61
CA ARG A 301 0.64 -0.73 -8.19
C ARG A 301 1.52 -1.47 -7.20
N ASN A 302 2.40 -0.76 -6.50
CA ASN A 302 3.29 -1.35 -5.51
C ASN A 302 2.50 -2.05 -4.39
N LEU A 303 1.54 -1.38 -3.75
CA LEU A 303 0.71 -2.00 -2.71
C LEU A 303 -0.10 -3.21 -3.23
N ASN A 304 -0.53 -3.14 -4.47
CA ASN A 304 -1.33 -4.18 -5.10
C ASN A 304 -0.53 -5.40 -5.58
N THR A 305 0.79 -5.28 -5.79
CA THR A 305 1.58 -6.37 -6.39
C THR A 305 2.73 -6.87 -5.54
N HIS A 306 3.44 -5.99 -4.81
CA HIS A 306 4.66 -6.35 -4.09
C HIS A 306 4.38 -7.35 -2.95
N SER A 307 5.28 -8.33 -2.77
CA SER A 307 5.12 -9.43 -1.81
C SER A 307 4.99 -8.95 -0.36
N SER A 308 5.69 -7.89 0.03
CA SER A 308 5.64 -7.31 1.38
C SER A 308 4.23 -6.91 1.82
N TYR A 309 3.33 -6.58 0.87
CA TYR A 309 1.98 -6.13 1.18
C TYR A 309 0.91 -7.21 0.99
N ARG A 310 1.32 -8.51 1.06
CA ARG A 310 0.38 -9.64 0.95
C ARG A 310 -0.69 -9.59 2.04
N GLU A 311 -0.29 -9.37 3.28
CA GLU A 311 -1.22 -9.35 4.42
C GLU A 311 -2.17 -8.14 4.38
N PHE A 312 -1.67 -6.97 3.96
CA PHE A 312 -2.52 -5.82 3.64
C PHE A 312 -3.62 -6.17 2.63
N ARG A 313 -3.27 -6.82 1.53
CA ARG A 313 -4.25 -7.23 0.50
C ARG A 313 -5.24 -8.28 0.99
N LYS A 314 -4.79 -9.24 1.81
CA LYS A 314 -5.68 -10.25 2.42
C LYS A 314 -6.71 -9.58 3.34
N MET A 315 -6.25 -8.70 4.24
CA MET A 315 -7.15 -7.98 5.14
C MET A 315 -8.13 -7.11 4.36
N ARG A 316 -7.68 -6.42 3.32
CA ARG A 316 -8.55 -5.65 2.44
C ARG A 316 -9.62 -6.52 1.77
N ALA A 317 -9.27 -7.71 1.30
CA ALA A 317 -10.24 -8.67 0.74
C ALA A 317 -11.25 -9.13 1.79
N ILE A 318 -10.81 -9.46 3.01
CA ILE A 318 -11.70 -9.83 4.13
C ILE A 318 -12.69 -8.70 4.45
N GLN A 319 -12.23 -7.44 4.48
CA GLN A 319 -13.12 -6.30 4.71
C GLN A 319 -14.17 -6.17 3.59
N ARG A 320 -13.77 -6.39 2.32
CA ARG A 320 -14.71 -6.40 1.19
C ARG A 320 -15.79 -7.48 1.33
N ASP A 321 -15.38 -8.68 1.74
CA ASP A 321 -16.29 -9.80 1.88
C ASP A 321 -17.29 -9.61 3.05
N ASN A 322 -16.83 -9.00 4.15
CA ASN A 322 -17.63 -8.84 5.36
C ASN A 322 -18.49 -7.56 5.37
N GLN A 323 -17.95 -6.43 4.90
CA GLN A 323 -18.57 -5.11 5.10
C GLN A 323 -18.77 -4.31 3.82
N GLY A 324 -18.17 -4.74 2.70
CA GLY A 324 -18.15 -3.99 1.44
C GLY A 324 -17.27 -2.72 1.46
N ASN A 325 -17.19 -2.02 2.59
CA ASN A 325 -16.38 -0.80 2.79
C ASN A 325 -15.02 -1.11 3.39
N LEU A 326 -14.03 -0.27 3.05
CA LEU A 326 -12.66 -0.42 3.54
C LEU A 326 -12.42 0.46 4.77
N ASN A 327 -11.95 -0.14 5.85
CA ASN A 327 -11.51 0.56 7.05
C ASN A 327 -10.02 0.87 6.96
N SER A 328 -9.68 2.11 6.66
CA SER A 328 -8.30 2.55 6.50
C SER A 328 -7.47 2.45 7.78
N LEU A 329 -8.06 2.77 8.94
CA LEU A 329 -7.38 2.72 10.26
C LEU A 329 -7.01 1.28 10.67
N GLU A 330 -7.77 0.30 10.23
CA GLU A 330 -7.43 -1.10 10.42
C GLU A 330 -6.34 -1.54 9.42
N LEU A 331 -6.50 -1.17 8.14
CA LEU A 331 -5.58 -1.54 7.07
C LEU A 331 -4.16 -0.98 7.27
N VAL A 332 -4.03 0.19 7.90
CA VAL A 332 -2.73 0.78 8.26
C VAL A 332 -1.85 -0.20 9.03
N ASN A 333 -2.41 -1.06 9.89
CA ASN A 333 -1.64 -2.01 10.71
C ASN A 333 -0.78 -2.99 9.87
N TYR A 334 -1.15 -3.20 8.61
CA TYR A 334 -0.51 -4.14 7.69
C TYR A 334 0.49 -3.45 6.74
N LEU A 335 0.90 -2.23 7.06
CA LEU A 335 1.92 -1.46 6.34
C LEU A 335 3.23 -1.32 7.12
N ASP A 336 3.45 -2.17 8.12
CA ASP A 336 4.68 -2.22 8.92
C ASP A 336 5.96 -2.43 8.07
N LYS A 337 5.83 -3.08 6.91
CA LYS A 337 6.92 -3.31 5.95
C LYS A 337 7.15 -2.19 4.93
N TYR A 338 6.41 -1.08 5.05
CA TYR A 338 6.56 0.06 4.14
C TYR A 338 7.80 0.90 4.45
N ALA A 339 8.14 1.00 5.73
CA ALA A 339 9.31 1.73 6.20
C ALA A 339 10.08 0.89 7.23
N GLU A 340 11.37 1.16 7.38
CA GLU A 340 12.25 0.47 8.35
C GLU A 340 11.79 0.61 9.80
N THR A 341 11.09 1.69 10.13
CA THR A 341 10.54 1.95 11.47
C THR A 341 9.34 1.06 11.83
N GLY A 342 8.85 0.23 10.89
CA GLY A 342 7.85 -0.80 11.15
C GLY A 342 6.58 -0.29 11.82
N LEU A 343 6.28 -0.80 13.02
CA LEU A 343 5.06 -0.42 13.76
C LEU A 343 4.99 1.08 14.13
N GLU A 344 6.12 1.75 14.27
CA GLU A 344 6.13 3.20 14.52
C GLU A 344 5.60 3.97 13.30
N TYR A 345 5.95 3.52 12.10
CA TYR A 345 5.40 4.06 10.87
C TYR A 345 3.87 3.97 10.85
N THR A 346 3.30 2.81 11.19
CA THR A 346 1.85 2.62 11.19
C THR A 346 1.14 3.50 12.22
N LYS A 347 1.73 3.70 13.40
CA LYS A 347 1.21 4.64 14.42
C LYS A 347 1.19 6.08 13.92
N ILE A 348 2.27 6.51 13.23
CA ILE A 348 2.34 7.85 12.64
C ILE A 348 1.25 8.03 11.57
N LEU A 349 1.03 7.05 10.71
CA LEU A 349 -0.03 7.11 9.71
C LEU A 349 -1.42 7.24 10.34
N LYS A 350 -1.74 6.44 11.37
CA LYS A 350 -3.01 6.55 12.11
C LYS A 350 -3.19 7.97 12.66
N LYS A 351 -2.16 8.49 13.33
CA LYS A 351 -2.19 9.85 13.86
C LYS A 351 -2.42 10.91 12.78
N ILE A 352 -1.81 10.75 11.59
CA ILE A 352 -2.04 11.68 10.47
C ILE A 352 -3.49 11.57 9.98
N ILE A 353 -4.04 10.37 9.85
CA ILE A 353 -5.43 10.14 9.42
C ILE A 353 -6.39 10.81 10.41
N GLU A 354 -6.25 10.52 11.70
CA GLU A 354 -7.13 11.02 12.76
C GLU A 354 -7.04 12.54 12.92
N GLN A 355 -5.84 13.10 13.07
CA GLN A 355 -5.63 14.53 13.29
C GLN A 355 -6.10 15.43 12.14
N ASN A 356 -6.23 14.88 10.93
CA ASN A 356 -6.65 15.64 9.76
C ASN A 356 -8.02 15.18 9.23
N ASN A 357 -8.75 14.31 9.97
CA ASN A 357 -10.06 13.74 9.60
C ASN A 357 -10.05 13.23 8.16
N LEU A 358 -9.02 12.45 7.79
CA LEU A 358 -8.85 12.01 6.41
C LEU A 358 -9.86 10.95 6.00
N THR A 359 -10.40 10.18 6.95
CA THR A 359 -11.46 9.18 6.71
C THR A 359 -12.70 9.80 6.08
N ASP A 360 -12.93 11.09 6.27
CA ASP A 360 -14.03 11.81 5.61
C ASP A 360 -13.94 11.77 4.07
N PHE A 361 -12.78 11.44 3.51
CA PHE A 361 -12.57 11.33 2.06
C PHE A 361 -12.66 9.90 1.52
N ASP A 362 -12.81 8.87 2.36
CA ASP A 362 -12.78 7.48 1.92
C ASP A 362 -13.98 7.13 1.01
N ASP A 363 -15.14 7.78 1.24
CA ASP A 363 -16.34 7.64 0.43
C ASP A 363 -16.50 8.74 -0.64
N ALA A 364 -15.46 9.57 -0.83
CA ALA A 364 -15.55 10.64 -1.82
C ALA A 364 -15.44 10.10 -3.26
N GLU A 365 -16.22 10.68 -4.16
CA GLU A 365 -16.24 10.30 -5.58
C GLU A 365 -15.79 11.46 -6.47
N LEU A 366 -15.01 11.12 -7.49
CA LEU A 366 -14.58 12.10 -8.49
C LEU A 366 -15.66 12.26 -9.55
N LEU A 367 -16.11 13.48 -9.78
CA LEU A 367 -17.03 13.77 -10.88
C LEU A 367 -16.39 13.41 -12.22
N PRO A 368 -17.17 12.85 -13.16
CA PRO A 368 -16.69 12.57 -14.50
C PRO A 368 -16.22 13.86 -15.19
N SER A 369 -15.05 13.84 -15.82
CA SER A 369 -14.63 14.94 -16.66
C SER A 369 -15.42 14.87 -17.98
N SER A 370 -16.01 15.96 -18.42
CA SER A 370 -16.84 16.05 -19.62
C SER A 370 -16.17 15.50 -20.91
N LYS A 371 -14.85 15.46 -20.96
CA LYS A 371 -14.06 14.89 -22.06
C LYS A 371 -13.93 13.37 -22.02
N LYS A 372 -14.11 12.69 -20.87
CA LYS A 372 -13.98 11.24 -20.74
C LYS A 372 -15.27 10.47 -20.93
N MET A 373 -16.43 11.09 -20.73
CA MET A 373 -17.71 10.39 -20.96
C MET A 373 -17.94 9.99 -22.42
N LYS A 374 -17.33 10.68 -23.38
CA LYS A 374 -17.44 10.34 -24.82
C LYS A 374 -16.64 9.09 -25.25
N LYS A 375 -15.82 8.49 -24.36
CA LYS A 375 -14.99 7.32 -24.69
C LYS A 375 -15.40 6.03 -23.98
N ILE A 376 -16.44 6.06 -23.14
CA ILE A 376 -16.90 4.90 -22.35
C ILE A 376 -18.31 4.45 -22.79
N ILE A 377 -19.00 5.24 -23.61
CA ILE A 377 -20.21 4.88 -24.33
C ILE A 377 -19.81 4.54 -25.77
#